data_d6ef9f02c13435fb10ba0ccf05d47964
#
_entry.id   d6ef9f02c13435fb10ba0ccf05d47964
#
_cell.length_a   1.000
_cell.length_b   1.000
_cell.length_c   1.000
_cell.angle_alpha   90.00
_cell.angle_beta   90.00
_cell.angle_gamma   90.00
#
_symmetry.space_group_name_H-M   'P 1'
#
loop_
_entity.id
_entity.type
_entity.pdbx_description
1 polymer ?
#
loop_
_entity_poly.entity_id
_entity_poly.type
_entity_poly.pdbx_seq_one_letter_code
_entity_poly.pdbx_strand_id
1 'polypeptide(L)'
;MHQLPELTAQATHTTLSVLVWAISLLLEFTLFAALFSRRLAQVVPFFTNFVGFYLMRSAFLFLVLNPVNLASYSWLYRLLLVLDAVVQFGVAAEITRHLALNHGAWTRRNITICIVLLCAAVLGTYLTTALPLHGDVQIERSVMLFSFYMIFLYGWCIGLHESSTIIRNVSQGFAIYGLINIVANIGRTAATIHDHPRRYFAWSYVLLGAYVVVVIYWLSMLKLPRGEDRPTPARATI
;
A
#
# COMPACT_ATOMS: atom_id res chain seq x y z
N MET A 1 -24.12 -14.75 -14.29
CA MET A 1 -22.94 -14.52 -13.45
C MET A 1 -21.60 -14.94 -14.09
N HIS A 2 -21.58 -15.41 -15.35
CA HIS A 2 -20.34 -15.86 -16.04
C HIS A 2 -19.61 -14.78 -16.87
N GLN A 3 -20.08 -13.53 -16.91
CA GLN A 3 -19.54 -12.52 -17.84
C GLN A 3 -18.42 -11.62 -17.24
N LEU A 4 -18.24 -11.58 -15.92
CA LEU A 4 -17.19 -10.78 -15.30
C LEU A 4 -15.75 -11.21 -15.66
N PRO A 5 -15.42 -12.51 -15.74
CA PRO A 5 -14.07 -12.93 -16.13
C PRO A 5 -13.75 -12.67 -17.62
N GLU A 6 -14.74 -12.68 -18.50
CA GLU A 6 -14.52 -12.38 -19.93
C GLU A 6 -14.27 -10.88 -20.18
N LEU A 7 -14.97 -10.01 -19.47
CA LEU A 7 -14.76 -8.56 -19.57
C LEU A 7 -13.40 -8.13 -19.03
N THR A 8 -12.92 -8.76 -17.97
CA THR A 8 -11.55 -8.51 -17.46
C THR A 8 -10.48 -9.02 -18.43
N ALA A 9 -10.66 -10.16 -19.06
CA ALA A 9 -9.73 -10.69 -20.05
C ALA A 9 -9.66 -9.82 -21.32
N GLN A 10 -10.76 -9.26 -21.78
CA GLN A 10 -10.77 -8.35 -22.94
C GLN A 10 -10.19 -6.96 -22.63
N ALA A 11 -10.32 -6.46 -21.41
CA ALA A 11 -9.77 -5.16 -21.05
C ALA A 11 -8.24 -5.16 -20.91
N THR A 12 -7.59 -6.32 -20.71
CA THR A 12 -6.15 -6.42 -20.49
C THR A 12 -5.29 -6.23 -21.74
N HIS A 13 -5.88 -6.23 -22.93
CA HIS A 13 -5.13 -6.19 -24.19
C HIS A 13 -5.16 -4.85 -24.93
N THR A 14 -5.62 -3.78 -24.33
CA THR A 14 -5.49 -2.46 -24.98
C THR A 14 -4.05 -1.97 -24.83
N THR A 15 -3.49 -1.43 -25.92
CA THR A 15 -2.14 -0.85 -25.94
C THR A 15 -1.92 0.13 -24.78
N LEU A 16 -2.96 0.84 -24.37
CA LEU A 16 -2.95 1.76 -23.23
C LEU A 16 -2.69 1.04 -21.90
N SER A 17 -3.32 -0.10 -21.66
CA SER A 17 -3.13 -0.85 -20.41
C SER A 17 -1.70 -1.40 -20.29
N VAL A 18 -1.14 -1.88 -21.38
CA VAL A 18 0.26 -2.35 -21.43
C VAL A 18 1.24 -1.21 -21.16
N LEU A 19 0.97 -0.04 -21.73
CA LEU A 19 1.83 1.15 -21.54
C LEU A 19 1.79 1.64 -20.09
N VAL A 20 0.62 1.73 -19.50
CA VAL A 20 0.47 2.11 -18.08
C VAL A 20 1.15 1.10 -17.15
N TRP A 21 1.05 -0.19 -17.45
CA TRP A 21 1.76 -1.24 -16.72
C TRP A 21 3.27 -1.12 -16.83
N ALA A 22 3.80 -0.89 -18.02
CA ALA A 22 5.23 -0.70 -18.25
C ALA A 22 5.77 0.53 -17.49
N ILE A 23 5.02 1.63 -17.49
CA ILE A 23 5.38 2.84 -16.72
C ILE A 23 5.39 2.53 -15.22
N SER A 24 4.36 1.87 -14.68
CA SER A 24 4.30 1.51 -13.26
C SER A 24 5.49 0.63 -12.86
N LEU A 25 5.80 -0.38 -13.66
CA LEU A 25 6.92 -1.29 -13.42
C LEU A 25 8.27 -0.58 -13.45
N LEU A 26 8.47 0.36 -14.38
CA LEU A 26 9.67 1.18 -14.47
C LEU A 26 9.81 2.09 -13.22
N LEU A 27 8.72 2.69 -12.77
CA LEU A 27 8.71 3.56 -11.58
C LEU A 27 8.99 2.74 -10.30
N GLU A 28 8.38 1.56 -10.15
CA GLU A 28 8.64 0.64 -9.04
C GLU A 28 10.11 0.21 -9.01
N PHE A 29 10.66 -0.17 -10.16
CA PHE A 29 12.08 -0.52 -10.28
C PHE A 29 12.99 0.64 -9.90
N THR A 30 12.68 1.85 -10.40
CA THR A 30 13.44 3.05 -10.09
C THR A 30 13.39 3.39 -8.59
N LEU A 31 12.22 3.25 -7.96
CA LEU A 31 12.07 3.44 -6.52
C LEU A 31 12.86 2.40 -5.74
N PHE A 32 12.77 1.12 -6.13
CA PHE A 32 13.51 0.04 -5.48
C PHE A 32 15.01 0.26 -5.58
N ALA A 33 15.52 0.57 -6.77
CA ALA A 33 16.94 0.88 -6.99
C ALA A 33 17.39 2.11 -6.17
N ALA A 34 16.54 3.15 -6.08
CA ALA A 34 16.81 4.33 -5.27
C ALA A 34 16.89 4.03 -3.77
N LEU A 35 16.04 3.13 -3.25
CA LEU A 35 16.06 2.71 -1.85
C LEU A 35 17.37 1.98 -1.51
N PHE A 36 17.84 1.10 -2.38
CA PHE A 36 19.10 0.40 -2.20
C PHE A 36 20.32 1.32 -2.35
N SER A 37 20.39 2.10 -3.43
CA SER A 37 21.52 3.01 -3.70
C SER A 37 21.70 4.05 -2.60
N ARG A 38 20.59 4.49 -1.98
CA ARG A 38 20.60 5.45 -0.89
C ARG A 38 20.71 4.83 0.50
N ARG A 39 20.91 3.53 0.60
CA ARG A 39 20.98 2.75 1.86
C ARG A 39 19.73 2.89 2.74
N LEU A 40 18.61 3.32 2.18
CA LEU A 40 17.34 3.46 2.90
C LEU A 40 16.75 2.10 3.26
N ALA A 41 17.14 1.04 2.54
CA ALA A 41 16.78 -0.35 2.86
C ALA A 41 17.20 -0.78 4.28
N GLN A 42 18.19 -0.13 4.89
CA GLN A 42 18.60 -0.40 6.28
C GLN A 42 17.74 0.37 7.29
N VAL A 43 17.17 1.49 6.90
CA VAL A 43 16.34 2.36 7.76
C VAL A 43 14.88 1.90 7.74
N VAL A 44 14.37 1.54 6.57
CA VAL A 44 12.99 1.10 6.35
C VAL A 44 12.95 -0.22 5.56
N PRO A 45 13.39 -1.34 6.16
CA PRO A 45 13.52 -2.62 5.48
C PRO A 45 12.17 -3.17 5.01
N PHE A 46 11.11 -3.08 5.81
CA PHE A 46 9.78 -3.57 5.41
C PHE A 46 9.17 -2.75 4.27
N PHE A 47 9.35 -1.43 4.28
CA PHE A 47 8.95 -0.59 3.15
C PHE A 47 9.72 -0.95 1.87
N THR A 48 11.03 -1.23 1.98
CA THR A 48 11.83 -1.68 0.84
C THR A 48 11.35 -3.03 0.31
N ASN A 49 11.06 -3.98 1.20
CA ASN A 49 10.47 -5.27 0.83
C ASN A 49 9.08 -5.12 0.21
N PHE A 50 8.27 -4.17 0.68
CA PHE A 50 6.98 -3.82 0.08
C PHE A 50 7.14 -3.40 -1.39
N VAL A 51 8.03 -2.45 -1.67
CA VAL A 51 8.30 -2.00 -3.04
C VAL A 51 8.83 -3.15 -3.91
N GLY A 52 9.77 -3.95 -3.38
CA GLY A 52 10.29 -5.14 -4.07
C GLY A 52 9.23 -6.20 -4.36
N PHE A 53 8.32 -6.44 -3.42
CA PHE A 53 7.20 -7.36 -3.60
C PHE A 53 6.25 -6.87 -4.72
N TYR A 54 5.90 -5.58 -4.73
CA TYR A 54 5.03 -5.01 -5.76
C TYR A 54 5.68 -5.09 -7.14
N LEU A 55 6.98 -4.78 -7.25
CA LEU A 55 7.76 -4.94 -8.49
C LEU A 55 7.72 -6.38 -8.99
N MET A 56 8.00 -7.36 -8.13
CA MET A 56 7.96 -8.77 -8.48
C MET A 56 6.54 -9.23 -8.86
N ARG A 57 5.52 -8.81 -8.11
CA ARG A 57 4.12 -9.10 -8.38
C ARG A 57 3.70 -8.55 -9.74
N SER A 58 4.03 -7.28 -10.04
CA SER A 58 3.71 -6.62 -11.30
C SER A 58 4.38 -7.35 -12.48
N ALA A 59 5.67 -7.65 -12.38
CA ALA A 59 6.41 -8.39 -13.39
C ALA A 59 5.86 -9.81 -13.59
N PHE A 60 5.58 -10.52 -12.50
CA PHE A 60 5.07 -11.87 -12.54
C PHE A 60 3.68 -11.96 -13.17
N LEU A 61 2.76 -11.08 -12.77
CA LEU A 61 1.42 -11.03 -13.36
C LEU A 61 1.49 -10.71 -14.86
N PHE A 62 2.41 -9.84 -15.28
CA PHE A 62 2.62 -9.54 -16.70
C PHE A 62 3.08 -10.75 -17.51
N LEU A 63 4.03 -11.53 -16.97
CA LEU A 63 4.59 -12.70 -17.64
C LEU A 63 3.60 -13.89 -17.68
N VAL A 64 2.81 -14.07 -16.63
CA VAL A 64 1.94 -15.23 -16.45
C VAL A 64 0.56 -15.05 -17.09
N LEU A 65 0.08 -13.80 -17.25
CA LEU A 65 -1.22 -13.53 -17.85
C LEU A 65 -1.36 -13.96 -19.31
N ASN A 66 -0.25 -14.21 -20.00
CA ASN A 66 -0.29 -14.52 -21.44
C ASN A 66 -0.60 -15.97 -21.85
N PRO A 67 -0.44 -17.03 -21.04
CA PRO A 67 -0.86 -18.38 -21.47
C PRO A 67 -1.54 -19.29 -20.44
N VAL A 68 -1.97 -18.83 -19.24
CA VAL A 68 -2.27 -19.74 -18.14
C VAL A 68 -3.75 -20.04 -17.93
N ASN A 69 -4.01 -21.30 -17.60
CA ASN A 69 -5.31 -21.87 -17.22
C ASN A 69 -5.95 -21.07 -16.05
N LEU A 70 -7.22 -20.62 -16.23
CA LEU A 70 -7.97 -19.75 -15.31
C LEU A 70 -7.99 -20.26 -13.84
N ALA A 71 -7.98 -21.57 -13.65
CA ALA A 71 -8.00 -22.20 -12.32
C ALA A 71 -6.70 -21.98 -11.54
N SER A 72 -5.56 -22.10 -12.22
CA SER A 72 -4.23 -21.82 -11.62
C SER A 72 -4.06 -20.34 -11.32
N TYR A 73 -4.65 -19.47 -12.13
CA TYR A 73 -4.65 -18.03 -11.91
C TYR A 73 -5.38 -17.63 -10.61
N SER A 74 -6.53 -18.22 -10.32
CA SER A 74 -7.31 -17.84 -9.14
C SER A 74 -6.59 -18.19 -7.82
N TRP A 75 -5.92 -19.36 -7.76
CA TRP A 75 -5.13 -19.76 -6.60
C TRP A 75 -3.92 -18.85 -6.39
N LEU A 76 -3.18 -18.60 -7.46
CA LEU A 76 -2.01 -17.72 -7.45
C LEU A 76 -2.37 -16.29 -7.03
N TYR A 77 -3.46 -15.76 -7.56
CA TYR A 77 -3.97 -14.45 -7.18
C TYR A 77 -4.27 -14.37 -5.68
N ARG A 78 -4.93 -15.40 -5.12
CA ARG A 78 -5.20 -15.48 -3.67
C ARG A 78 -3.91 -15.54 -2.85
N LEU A 79 -2.92 -16.31 -3.28
CA LEU A 79 -1.62 -16.38 -2.63
C LEU A 79 -0.95 -14.99 -2.61
N LEU A 80 -0.91 -14.31 -3.76
CA LEU A 80 -0.34 -12.97 -3.85
C LEU A 80 -1.06 -11.96 -2.96
N LEU A 81 -2.37 -12.10 -2.76
CA LEU A 81 -3.14 -11.25 -1.87
C LEU A 81 -2.82 -11.49 -0.38
N VAL A 82 -2.61 -12.74 0.02
CA VAL A 82 -2.15 -13.05 1.39
C VAL A 82 -0.76 -12.47 1.63
N LEU A 83 0.15 -12.63 0.68
CA LEU A 83 1.49 -12.05 0.76
C LEU A 83 1.45 -10.52 0.80
N ASP A 84 0.57 -9.90 0.03
CA ASP A 84 0.34 -8.46 0.04
C ASP A 84 -0.08 -7.97 1.44
N ALA A 85 -1.05 -8.64 2.04
CA ALA A 85 -1.49 -8.32 3.40
C ALA A 85 -0.33 -8.44 4.41
N VAL A 86 0.48 -9.52 4.35
CA VAL A 86 1.63 -9.73 5.24
C VAL A 86 2.65 -8.60 5.09
N VAL A 87 2.97 -8.19 3.86
CA VAL A 87 3.94 -7.14 3.60
C VAL A 87 3.41 -5.78 4.05
N GLN A 88 2.13 -5.50 3.83
CA GLN A 88 1.46 -4.29 4.32
C GLN A 88 1.49 -4.20 5.85
N PHE A 89 1.19 -5.30 6.54
CA PHE A 89 1.31 -5.37 8.00
C PHE A 89 2.76 -5.15 8.47
N GLY A 90 3.74 -5.66 7.75
CA GLY A 90 5.16 -5.43 8.02
C GLY A 90 5.51 -3.94 8.01
N VAL A 91 5.06 -3.20 6.98
CA VAL A 91 5.27 -1.76 6.88
C VAL A 91 4.57 -1.00 8.01
N ALA A 92 3.32 -1.34 8.30
CA ALA A 92 2.57 -0.72 9.39
C ALA A 92 3.26 -0.94 10.75
N ALA A 93 3.74 -2.15 11.01
CA ALA A 93 4.50 -2.49 12.21
C ALA A 93 5.84 -1.73 12.30
N GLU A 94 6.54 -1.58 11.17
CA GLU A 94 7.78 -0.82 11.09
C GLU A 94 7.57 0.64 11.47
N ILE A 95 6.61 1.32 10.85
CA ILE A 95 6.29 2.71 11.15
C ILE A 95 5.86 2.87 12.62
N THR A 96 4.96 1.99 13.09
CA THR A 96 4.51 1.99 14.49
C THR A 96 5.67 1.83 15.46
N ARG A 97 6.59 0.90 15.17
CA ARG A 97 7.80 0.69 15.98
C ARG A 97 8.68 1.93 16.01
N HIS A 98 8.93 2.57 14.88
CA HIS A 98 9.74 3.80 14.84
C HIS A 98 9.09 4.91 15.66
N LEU A 99 7.79 5.14 15.54
CA LEU A 99 7.07 6.13 16.33
C LEU A 99 7.13 5.82 17.83
N ALA A 100 6.94 4.56 18.22
CA ALA A 100 6.99 4.16 19.62
C ALA A 100 8.39 4.33 20.22
N LEU A 101 9.45 3.96 19.49
CA LEU A 101 10.84 4.03 19.98
C LEU A 101 11.36 5.47 20.08
N ASN A 102 11.04 6.33 19.13
CA ASN A 102 11.49 7.72 19.11
C ASN A 102 10.85 8.56 20.23
N HIS A 103 9.69 8.15 20.75
CA HIS A 103 8.93 8.89 21.76
C HIS A 103 8.86 8.19 23.13
N GLY A 104 9.93 7.48 23.52
CA GLY A 104 10.11 6.98 24.89
C GLY A 104 9.72 5.53 25.13
N ALA A 105 9.94 4.66 24.14
CA ALA A 105 9.72 3.23 24.20
C ALA A 105 8.20 2.83 24.27
N TRP A 106 7.94 1.55 24.44
CA TRP A 106 6.60 0.98 24.59
C TRP A 106 5.97 1.37 25.94
N THR A 107 5.65 2.66 26.11
CA THR A 107 4.89 3.12 27.28
C THR A 107 3.45 2.64 27.17
N ARG A 108 2.76 2.51 28.34
CA ARG A 108 1.32 2.17 28.34
C ARG A 108 0.50 3.12 27.43
N ARG A 109 0.86 4.41 27.42
CA ARG A 109 0.23 5.41 26.56
C ARG A 109 0.35 5.07 25.07
N ASN A 110 1.56 4.71 24.59
CA ASN A 110 1.80 4.40 23.18
C ASN A 110 1.08 3.10 22.76
N ILE A 111 1.08 2.10 23.63
CA ILE A 111 0.30 0.85 23.41
C ILE A 111 -1.19 1.16 23.32
N THR A 112 -1.72 1.97 24.22
CA THR A 112 -3.15 2.38 24.19
C THR A 112 -3.48 3.10 22.90
N ILE A 113 -2.61 4.04 22.44
CA ILE A 113 -2.81 4.74 21.16
C ILE A 113 -2.85 3.73 20.01
N CYS A 114 -1.90 2.79 19.92
CA CYS A 114 -1.89 1.77 18.86
C CYS A 114 -3.17 0.94 18.85
N ILE A 115 -3.67 0.54 20.03
CA ILE A 115 -4.92 -0.21 20.15
C ILE A 115 -6.11 0.64 19.69
N VAL A 116 -6.19 1.91 20.12
CA VAL A 116 -7.26 2.81 19.70
C VAL A 116 -7.24 3.04 18.19
N LEU A 117 -6.06 3.26 17.58
CA LEU A 117 -5.92 3.42 16.14
C LEU A 117 -6.36 2.16 15.39
N LEU A 118 -5.98 0.98 15.89
CA LEU A 118 -6.39 -0.29 15.31
C LEU A 118 -7.90 -0.49 15.42
N CYS A 119 -8.48 -0.24 16.59
CA CYS A 119 -9.94 -0.33 16.78
C CYS A 119 -10.70 0.67 15.88
N ALA A 120 -10.20 1.89 15.73
CA ALA A 120 -10.78 2.89 14.83
C ALA A 120 -10.69 2.44 13.37
N ALA A 121 -9.56 1.85 12.94
CA ALA A 121 -9.40 1.30 11.60
C ALA A 121 -10.34 0.13 11.33
N VAL A 122 -10.49 -0.79 12.30
CA VAL A 122 -11.46 -1.91 12.22
C VAL A 122 -12.88 -1.38 12.10
N LEU A 123 -13.26 -0.41 12.94
CA LEU A 123 -14.58 0.22 12.88
C LEU A 123 -14.84 0.91 11.54
N GLY A 124 -13.87 1.70 11.04
CA GLY A 124 -13.94 2.36 9.74
C GLY A 124 -14.11 1.36 8.60
N THR A 125 -13.35 0.26 8.63
CA THR A 125 -13.47 -0.83 7.67
C THR A 125 -14.85 -1.48 7.73
N TYR A 126 -15.34 -1.78 8.93
CA TYR A 126 -16.65 -2.38 9.09
C TYR A 126 -17.78 -1.49 8.60
N LEU A 127 -17.72 -0.19 8.88
CA LEU A 127 -18.73 0.78 8.42
C LEU A 127 -18.72 0.96 6.90
N THR A 128 -17.56 0.90 6.25
CA THR A 128 -17.44 1.08 4.79
C THR A 128 -17.74 -0.21 4.01
N THR A 129 -17.57 -1.39 4.62
CA THR A 129 -17.79 -2.69 3.97
C THR A 129 -19.06 -3.41 4.46
N ALA A 130 -19.94 -2.73 5.18
CA ALA A 130 -21.18 -3.30 5.70
C ALA A 130 -22.19 -3.69 4.60
N LEU A 131 -21.99 -3.23 3.35
CA LEU A 131 -22.83 -3.61 2.21
C LEU A 131 -22.42 -5.00 1.68
N PRO A 132 -23.38 -5.90 1.42
CA PRO A 132 -23.11 -7.23 0.91
C PRO A 132 -22.60 -7.13 -0.54
N LEU A 133 -21.29 -7.20 -0.73
CA LEU A 133 -20.66 -7.22 -2.03
C LEU A 133 -20.43 -8.66 -2.51
N HIS A 134 -20.77 -8.91 -3.75
CA HIS A 134 -20.47 -10.17 -4.44
C HIS A 134 -18.98 -10.14 -4.84
N GLY A 135 -18.15 -10.82 -4.07
CA GLY A 135 -16.73 -10.91 -4.37
C GLY A 135 -15.92 -11.34 -3.15
N ASP A 136 -14.59 -11.32 -3.27
CA ASP A 136 -13.68 -11.66 -2.18
C ASP A 136 -13.68 -10.54 -1.10
N VAL A 137 -14.81 -10.42 -0.39
CA VAL A 137 -15.11 -9.41 0.64
C VAL A 137 -14.00 -9.31 1.70
N GLN A 138 -13.36 -10.43 2.01
CA GLN A 138 -12.29 -10.47 3.01
C GLN A 138 -11.03 -9.71 2.54
N ILE A 139 -10.75 -9.72 1.25
CA ILE A 139 -9.57 -9.07 0.67
C ILE A 139 -9.76 -7.56 0.63
N GLU A 140 -10.93 -7.11 0.19
CA GLU A 140 -11.27 -5.68 0.19
C GLU A 140 -11.23 -5.13 1.62
N ARG A 141 -11.66 -5.91 2.60
CA ARG A 141 -11.59 -5.54 4.02
C ARG A 141 -10.15 -5.38 4.52
N SER A 142 -9.24 -6.27 4.13
CA SER A 142 -7.83 -6.17 4.57
C SER A 142 -7.15 -4.91 4.01
N VAL A 143 -7.39 -4.59 2.75
CA VAL A 143 -6.87 -3.39 2.10
C VAL A 143 -7.45 -2.11 2.71
N MET A 144 -8.75 -2.12 3.02
CA MET A 144 -9.42 -1.01 3.71
C MET A 144 -8.88 -0.81 5.12
N LEU A 145 -8.70 -1.91 5.87
CA LEU A 145 -8.13 -1.87 7.22
C LEU A 145 -6.73 -1.24 7.20
N PHE A 146 -5.88 -1.68 6.29
CA PHE A 146 -4.55 -1.09 6.10
C PHE A 146 -4.63 0.39 5.75
N SER A 147 -5.52 0.78 4.83
CA SER A 147 -5.69 2.18 4.42
C SER A 147 -6.09 3.08 5.59
N PHE A 148 -7.10 2.69 6.37
CA PHE A 148 -7.50 3.44 7.58
C PHE A 148 -6.38 3.51 8.60
N TYR A 149 -5.71 2.39 8.85
CA TYR A 149 -4.63 2.35 9.83
C TYR A 149 -3.48 3.28 9.43
N MET A 150 -3.10 3.32 8.16
CA MET A 150 -2.03 4.20 7.66
C MET A 150 -2.41 5.68 7.72
N ILE A 151 -3.68 6.04 7.48
CA ILE A 151 -4.17 7.41 7.67
C ILE A 151 -4.03 7.82 9.14
N PHE A 152 -4.44 6.97 10.07
CA PHE A 152 -4.32 7.25 11.49
C PHE A 152 -2.87 7.30 11.96
N LEU A 153 -2.00 6.41 11.48
CA LEU A 153 -0.57 6.45 11.75
C LEU A 153 0.05 7.76 11.29
N TYR A 154 -0.32 8.24 10.11
CA TYR A 154 0.16 9.53 9.63
C TYR A 154 -0.34 10.69 10.49
N GLY A 155 -1.60 10.67 10.91
CA GLY A 155 -2.13 11.62 11.88
C GLY A 155 -1.34 11.61 13.20
N TRP A 156 -0.94 10.44 13.67
CA TRP A 156 -0.08 10.30 14.85
C TRP A 156 1.32 10.85 14.61
N CYS A 157 1.94 10.59 13.44
CA CYS A 157 3.22 11.20 13.05
C CYS A 157 3.20 12.73 13.15
N ILE A 158 2.12 13.34 12.64
CA ILE A 158 1.94 14.81 12.72
C ILE A 158 1.79 15.27 14.17
N GLY A 159 0.93 14.58 14.94
CA GLY A 159 0.67 14.93 16.33
C GLY A 159 1.89 14.84 17.26
N LEU A 160 2.83 13.95 16.95
CA LEU A 160 4.09 13.80 17.68
C LEU A 160 5.22 14.68 17.15
N HIS A 161 5.02 15.45 16.09
CA HIS A 161 6.07 16.22 15.41
C HIS A 161 7.27 15.32 15.07
N GLU A 162 7.00 14.13 14.48
CA GLU A 162 8.03 13.14 14.16
C GLU A 162 9.20 13.79 13.40
N SER A 163 10.38 13.68 13.97
CA SER A 163 11.62 14.27 13.44
C SER A 163 12.16 13.52 12.22
N SER A 164 11.86 12.22 12.10
CA SER A 164 12.31 11.42 10.97
C SER A 164 11.54 11.76 9.70
N THR A 165 12.16 12.53 8.83
CA THR A 165 11.60 12.91 7.53
C THR A 165 11.24 11.70 6.67
N ILE A 166 12.03 10.61 6.78
CA ILE A 166 11.80 9.38 6.00
C ILE A 166 10.50 8.71 6.44
N ILE A 167 10.32 8.47 7.75
CA ILE A 167 9.12 7.83 8.30
C ILE A 167 7.87 8.67 7.99
N ARG A 168 7.97 9.99 8.15
CA ARG A 168 6.88 10.91 7.83
C ARG A 168 6.51 10.85 6.35
N ASN A 169 7.48 10.87 5.42
CA ASN A 169 7.20 10.82 4.00
C ASN A 169 6.66 9.45 3.54
N VAL A 170 7.14 8.36 4.12
CA VAL A 170 6.59 7.03 3.83
C VAL A 170 5.15 6.93 4.31
N SER A 171 4.86 7.31 5.56
CA SER A 171 3.50 7.26 6.12
C SER A 171 2.55 8.23 5.42
N GLN A 172 3.01 9.42 5.00
CA GLN A 172 2.24 10.36 4.21
C GLN A 172 1.82 9.80 2.86
N GLY A 173 2.73 9.16 2.14
CA GLY A 173 2.40 8.53 0.86
C GLY A 173 1.35 7.43 1.01
N PHE A 174 1.49 6.59 2.03
CA PHE A 174 0.46 5.58 2.32
C PHE A 174 -0.87 6.19 2.76
N ALA A 175 -0.86 7.28 3.52
CA ALA A 175 -2.10 7.96 3.93
C ALA A 175 -2.84 8.57 2.73
N ILE A 176 -2.12 9.20 1.80
CA ILE A 176 -2.68 9.73 0.55
C ILE A 176 -3.28 8.60 -0.29
N TYR A 177 -2.50 7.52 -0.49
CA TYR A 177 -2.98 6.36 -1.23
C TYR A 177 -4.20 5.72 -0.55
N GLY A 178 -4.14 5.56 0.78
CA GLY A 178 -5.22 4.98 1.58
C GLY A 178 -6.52 5.78 1.48
N LEU A 179 -6.45 7.11 1.51
CA LEU A 179 -7.61 7.97 1.35
C LEU A 179 -8.26 7.78 -0.04
N ILE A 180 -7.45 7.80 -1.09
CA ILE A 180 -7.95 7.60 -2.46
C ILE A 180 -8.51 6.19 -2.62
N ASN A 181 -7.85 5.20 -2.01
CA ASN A 181 -8.30 3.80 -2.02
C ASN A 181 -9.67 3.61 -1.36
N ILE A 182 -9.92 4.26 -0.21
CA ILE A 182 -11.22 4.24 0.45
C ILE A 182 -12.31 4.82 -0.46
N VAL A 183 -12.07 6.01 -1.02
CA VAL A 183 -13.02 6.68 -1.91
C VAL A 183 -13.30 5.86 -3.17
N ALA A 184 -12.25 5.32 -3.79
CA ALA A 184 -12.37 4.52 -4.99
C ALA A 184 -13.11 3.19 -4.74
N ASN A 185 -12.87 2.54 -3.59
CA ASN A 185 -13.59 1.32 -3.25
C ASN A 185 -15.08 1.57 -2.96
N ILE A 186 -15.42 2.67 -2.29
CA ILE A 186 -16.82 3.08 -2.14
C ILE A 186 -17.46 3.32 -3.53
N GLY A 187 -16.74 4.01 -4.44
CA GLY A 187 -17.20 4.25 -5.80
C GLY A 187 -17.37 2.97 -6.63
N ARG A 188 -16.45 2.01 -6.50
CA ARG A 188 -16.54 0.68 -7.15
C ARG A 188 -17.73 -0.11 -6.62
N THR A 189 -17.94 -0.11 -5.31
CA THR A 189 -19.09 -0.74 -4.66
C THR A 189 -20.40 -0.17 -5.19
N ALA A 190 -20.54 1.16 -5.21
CA ALA A 190 -21.73 1.81 -5.75
C ALA A 190 -21.94 1.48 -7.24
N ALA A 191 -20.86 1.41 -8.04
CA ALA A 191 -20.94 1.04 -9.45
C ALA A 191 -21.39 -0.42 -9.65
N THR A 192 -20.96 -1.33 -8.76
CA THR A 192 -21.38 -2.74 -8.79
C THR A 192 -22.87 -2.89 -8.42
N ILE A 193 -23.35 -2.19 -7.39
CA ILE A 193 -24.76 -2.25 -6.97
C ILE A 193 -25.69 -1.75 -8.06
N HIS A 194 -25.28 -0.72 -8.83
CA HIS A 194 -26.07 -0.12 -9.89
C HIS A 194 -25.81 -0.72 -11.28
N ASP A 195 -25.06 -1.80 -11.37
CA ASP A 195 -24.69 -2.49 -12.63
C ASP A 195 -24.06 -1.55 -13.69
N HIS A 196 -23.13 -0.69 -13.23
CA HIS A 196 -22.41 0.24 -14.08
C HIS A 196 -20.94 -0.17 -14.29
N PRO A 197 -20.62 -1.14 -15.18
CA PRO A 197 -19.26 -1.67 -15.35
C PRO A 197 -18.25 -0.58 -15.78
N ARG A 198 -18.65 0.39 -16.60
CA ARG A 198 -17.76 1.50 -16.99
C ARG A 198 -17.31 2.35 -15.81
N ARG A 199 -18.19 2.60 -14.83
CA ARG A 199 -17.83 3.35 -13.61
C ARG A 199 -16.90 2.55 -12.72
N TYR A 200 -17.10 1.22 -12.61
CA TYR A 200 -16.21 0.33 -11.89
C TYR A 200 -14.78 0.40 -12.45
N PHE A 201 -14.61 0.30 -13.77
CA PHE A 201 -13.30 0.42 -14.40
C PHE A 201 -12.69 1.82 -14.22
N ALA A 202 -13.50 2.88 -14.31
CA ALA A 202 -13.02 4.24 -14.07
C ALA A 202 -12.38 4.38 -12.66
N TRP A 203 -13.03 3.86 -11.63
CA TRP A 203 -12.47 3.85 -10.27
C TRP A 203 -11.21 2.99 -10.15
N SER A 204 -11.10 1.90 -10.90
CA SER A 204 -9.88 1.08 -10.94
C SER A 204 -8.70 1.85 -11.57
N TYR A 205 -8.96 2.65 -12.61
CA TYR A 205 -7.93 3.54 -13.17
C TYR A 205 -7.55 4.68 -12.22
N VAL A 206 -8.48 5.20 -11.44
CA VAL A 206 -8.17 6.19 -10.37
C VAL A 206 -7.20 5.60 -9.36
N LEU A 207 -7.42 4.35 -8.92
CA LEU A 207 -6.49 3.67 -8.00
C LEU A 207 -5.11 3.48 -8.61
N LEU A 208 -5.04 3.05 -9.85
CA LEU A 208 -3.78 2.88 -10.55
C LEU A 208 -3.03 4.21 -10.70
N GLY A 209 -3.74 5.27 -11.09
CA GLY A 209 -3.17 6.62 -11.18
C GLY A 209 -2.69 7.14 -9.83
N ALA A 210 -3.45 6.92 -8.76
CA ALA A 210 -3.07 7.29 -7.40
C ALA A 210 -1.79 6.57 -6.96
N TYR A 211 -1.66 5.28 -7.26
CA TYR A 211 -0.46 4.51 -6.97
C TYR A 211 0.76 5.10 -7.68
N VAL A 212 0.67 5.37 -8.97
CA VAL A 212 1.74 6.01 -9.76
C VAL A 212 2.15 7.35 -9.15
N VAL A 213 1.19 8.20 -8.79
CA VAL A 213 1.45 9.51 -8.16
C VAL A 213 2.19 9.34 -6.83
N VAL A 214 1.80 8.38 -6.02
CA VAL A 214 2.46 8.10 -4.73
C VAL A 214 3.87 7.56 -4.92
N VAL A 215 4.11 6.71 -5.91
CA VAL A 215 5.47 6.24 -6.22
C VAL A 215 6.36 7.41 -6.66
N ILE A 216 5.86 8.31 -7.51
CA ILE A 216 6.58 9.53 -7.91
C ILE A 216 6.84 10.43 -6.69
N TYR A 217 5.86 10.59 -5.80
CA TYR A 217 6.00 11.31 -4.55
C TYR A 217 7.16 10.74 -3.72
N TRP A 218 7.20 9.42 -3.49
CA TRP A 218 8.30 8.79 -2.75
C TRP A 218 9.65 8.97 -3.43
N LEU A 219 9.72 8.83 -4.76
CA LEU A 219 10.95 9.09 -5.53
C LEU A 219 11.47 10.53 -5.33
N SER A 220 10.58 11.49 -5.24
CA SER A 220 10.93 12.91 -5.08
C SER A 220 11.34 13.27 -3.65
N MET A 221 10.68 12.65 -2.65
CA MET A 221 10.81 13.01 -1.23
C MET A 221 11.82 12.18 -0.45
N LEU A 222 12.07 10.93 -0.86
CA LEU A 222 13.07 10.05 -0.23
C LEU A 222 14.48 10.41 -0.75
N LYS A 223 14.87 11.67 -0.57
CA LYS A 223 16.25 12.13 -0.83
C LYS A 223 17.16 11.63 0.30
N LEU A 224 18.45 11.47 -0.02
CA LEU A 224 19.47 11.15 1.00
C LEU A 224 19.35 12.11 2.16
N PRO A 225 19.39 11.63 3.43
CA PRO A 225 19.52 12.51 4.58
C PRO A 225 20.75 13.38 4.36
N ARG A 226 20.58 14.69 4.34
CA ARG A 226 21.71 15.61 4.47
C ARG A 226 22.36 15.27 5.81
N GLY A 227 23.67 15.18 5.86
CA GLY A 227 24.54 14.63 6.91
C GLY A 227 24.16 14.76 8.41
N GLU A 228 23.06 15.44 8.72
CA GLU A 228 22.50 15.61 10.06
C GLU A 228 21.73 14.37 10.58
N ASP A 229 21.22 13.52 9.69
CA ASP A 229 20.45 12.31 10.06
C ASP A 229 21.33 11.05 10.19
N ARG A 230 22.65 11.16 10.19
CA ARG A 230 23.50 10.00 10.50
C ARG A 230 23.29 9.65 11.96
N PRO A 231 22.81 8.42 12.27
CA PRO A 231 22.78 8.00 13.66
C PRO A 231 24.18 8.18 14.24
N THR A 232 24.29 9.05 15.24
CA THR A 232 25.53 9.22 16.00
C THR A 232 25.90 7.84 16.50
N PRO A 233 27.09 7.30 16.19
CA PRO A 233 27.47 5.99 16.69
C PRO A 233 27.34 6.08 18.22
N ALA A 234 26.51 5.17 18.77
CA ALA A 234 26.33 5.08 20.21
C ALA A 234 27.73 5.09 20.84
N ARG A 235 28.07 6.15 21.60
CA ARG A 235 29.29 6.18 22.38
C ARG A 235 29.27 4.90 23.19
N ALA A 236 30.17 3.99 22.88
CA ALA A 236 30.49 2.86 23.72
C ALA A 236 31.02 3.49 25.04
N THR A 237 30.12 3.60 26.01
CA THR A 237 30.51 3.82 27.40
C THR A 237 31.18 2.54 27.85
N ILE A 238 32.52 2.60 27.88
CA ILE A 238 33.39 1.61 28.53
C ILE A 238 33.18 1.74 30.06
#